data_397434ecb8e9ed91668c144ba7691a59
#
_entry.id   397434ecb8e9ed91668c144ba7691a59
#
_cell.length_a   1.000
_cell.length_b   1.000
_cell.length_c   1.000
_cell.angle_alpha   90.00
_cell.angle_beta   90.00
_cell.angle_gamma   90.00
#
_symmetry.space_group_name_H-M   'P 1'
#
loop_
_entity.id
_entity.type
_entity.pdbx_description
1 polymer ?
#
loop_
_entity_poly.entity_id
_entity_poly.type
_entity_poly.pdbx_seq_one_letter_code
_entity_poly.pdbx_strand_id
1 'polypeptide(L)'
;CQGDNQKAQLKYRYLGLEDCSAAQKIADGPKTCPGGCLGLASCQRACPFGAIEITEEGLAVISREKCTGCRICVAVCPRDVIRMTPYESTIHVLCNSHDKGAAVRKYCQIGCIGCHICHKTVPDAYKVEDFLATVVYEQDAEAFEAIVKCPTKCIRDLSEGYPEGSTFLPIKNDESDAA
;
A
#
# COMPACT_ATOMS: atom_id res chain seq x y z
N CYS A 1 -0.74 -0.87 -0.61
CA CYS A 1 -2.15 -1.24 -0.83
C CYS A 1 -2.90 -1.23 0.50
N GLN A 2 -4.10 -0.66 0.53
CA GLN A 2 -5.04 -0.72 1.68
C GLN A 2 -6.26 -1.61 1.39
N GLY A 3 -6.34 -2.20 0.20
CA GLY A 3 -7.43 -3.08 -0.20
C GLY A 3 -7.32 -4.45 0.46
N ASP A 4 -7.66 -4.52 1.75
CA ASP A 4 -7.81 -5.75 2.51
C ASP A 4 -9.01 -6.59 2.03
N ASN A 5 -9.33 -7.68 2.73
CA ASN A 5 -10.42 -8.58 2.33
C ASN A 5 -11.83 -8.03 2.61
N GLN A 6 -11.93 -6.93 3.38
CA GLN A 6 -13.21 -6.24 3.63
C GLN A 6 -13.47 -5.12 2.62
N LYS A 7 -12.41 -4.41 2.21
CA LYS A 7 -12.49 -3.21 1.35
C LYS A 7 -12.29 -3.52 -0.13
N ALA A 8 -11.72 -4.68 -0.46
CA ALA A 8 -11.50 -5.10 -1.85
C ALA A 8 -12.20 -6.44 -2.14
N GLN A 9 -12.92 -6.48 -3.26
CA GLN A 9 -13.70 -7.64 -3.68
C GLN A 9 -12.81 -8.84 -4.03
N LEU A 10 -13.20 -10.02 -3.54
CA LEU A 10 -12.65 -11.31 -3.95
C LEU A 10 -13.45 -11.90 -5.12
N LYS A 11 -12.74 -12.49 -6.08
CA LYS A 11 -13.34 -13.30 -7.19
C LYS A 11 -13.82 -14.65 -6.69
N TYR A 12 -13.07 -15.25 -5.78
CA TYR A 12 -13.31 -16.59 -5.21
C TYR A 12 -12.58 -16.73 -3.86
N ARG A 13 -12.99 -17.73 -3.08
CA ARG A 13 -12.26 -18.13 -1.88
C ARG A 13 -11.09 -19.03 -2.28
N TYR A 14 -9.88 -18.61 -1.97
CA TYR A 14 -8.67 -19.40 -2.20
C TYR A 14 -8.47 -20.39 -1.05
N LEU A 15 -8.29 -21.67 -1.38
CA LEU A 15 -8.07 -22.77 -0.42
C LEU A 15 -6.76 -23.54 -0.72
N GLY A 16 -5.86 -22.93 -1.49
CA GLY A 16 -4.57 -23.53 -1.86
C GLY A 16 -3.46 -23.21 -0.86
N LEU A 17 -2.23 -23.39 -1.32
CA LEU A 17 -1.04 -23.06 -0.53
C LEU A 17 -1.04 -21.58 -0.13
N GLU A 18 -0.66 -21.29 1.09
CA GLU A 18 -0.46 -19.91 1.58
C GLU A 18 0.79 -19.28 0.93
N ASP A 19 0.74 -19.12 -0.38
CA ASP A 19 1.81 -18.54 -1.19
C ASP A 19 1.25 -17.63 -2.27
N CYS A 20 1.76 -16.38 -2.34
CA CYS A 20 1.26 -15.38 -3.28
C CYS A 20 1.54 -15.77 -4.74
N SER A 21 2.69 -16.38 -5.03
CA SER A 21 3.04 -16.77 -6.40
C SER A 21 2.21 -17.97 -6.87
N ALA A 22 1.92 -18.92 -5.99
CA ALA A 22 1.02 -20.03 -6.28
C ALA A 22 -0.41 -19.54 -6.55
N ALA A 23 -0.93 -18.67 -5.67
CA ALA A 23 -2.26 -18.10 -5.83
C ALA A 23 -2.38 -17.23 -7.09
N GLN A 24 -1.34 -16.45 -7.44
CA GLN A 24 -1.32 -15.63 -8.64
C GLN A 24 -1.49 -16.45 -9.93
N LYS A 25 -0.96 -17.67 -9.97
CA LYS A 25 -1.09 -18.56 -11.13
C LYS A 25 -2.51 -19.11 -11.34
N ILE A 26 -3.37 -19.00 -10.34
CA ILE A 26 -4.76 -19.48 -10.42
C ILE A 26 -5.67 -18.30 -10.71
N ALA A 27 -6.11 -18.17 -11.96
CA ALA A 27 -7.00 -17.11 -12.44
C ALA A 27 -6.57 -15.69 -11.99
N ASP A 28 -5.27 -15.39 -12.05
CA ASP A 28 -4.67 -14.13 -11.61
C ASP A 28 -4.97 -13.78 -10.14
N GLY A 29 -5.03 -14.78 -9.28
CA GLY A 29 -5.24 -14.65 -7.84
C GLY A 29 -6.68 -14.33 -7.45
N PRO A 30 -7.01 -14.48 -6.15
CA PRO A 30 -8.37 -14.39 -5.64
C PRO A 30 -8.95 -12.97 -5.60
N LYS A 31 -8.14 -11.92 -5.59
CA LYS A 31 -8.65 -10.52 -5.58
C LYS A 31 -8.99 -10.03 -6.98
N THR A 32 -10.13 -9.34 -7.10
CA THR A 32 -10.58 -8.73 -8.38
C THR A 32 -9.60 -7.65 -8.84
N CYS A 33 -9.01 -6.87 -7.92
CA CYS A 33 -7.97 -5.91 -8.24
C CYS A 33 -6.68 -6.63 -8.68
N PRO A 34 -6.17 -6.41 -9.91
CA PRO A 34 -4.95 -7.08 -10.39
C PRO A 34 -3.68 -6.61 -9.64
N GLY A 35 -3.65 -5.35 -9.16
CA GLY A 35 -2.55 -4.79 -8.37
C GLY A 35 -2.75 -4.90 -6.86
N GLY A 36 -3.74 -5.67 -6.37
CA GLY A 36 -4.04 -5.76 -4.94
C GLY A 36 -3.18 -6.77 -4.20
N CYS A 37 -2.82 -6.48 -2.95
CA CYS A 37 -2.12 -7.44 -2.07
C CYS A 37 -2.97 -8.70 -1.87
N LEU A 38 -2.37 -9.88 -2.01
CA LEU A 38 -3.06 -11.17 -1.84
C LEU A 38 -3.16 -11.60 -0.36
N GLY A 39 -2.32 -11.06 0.51
CA GLY A 39 -2.37 -11.36 1.95
C GLY A 39 -1.90 -12.77 2.34
N LEU A 40 -1.21 -13.50 1.46
CA LEU A 40 -0.79 -14.90 1.68
C LEU A 40 0.65 -15.02 2.22
N ALA A 41 1.16 -13.98 2.84
CA ALA A 41 2.36 -13.96 3.67
C ALA A 41 3.70 -14.33 2.97
N SER A 42 3.80 -14.43 1.64
CA SER A 42 5.09 -14.73 0.99
C SER A 42 6.18 -13.70 1.33
N CYS A 43 5.84 -12.40 1.39
CA CYS A 43 6.76 -11.33 1.80
C CYS A 43 7.15 -11.43 3.29
N GLN A 44 6.22 -11.80 4.17
CA GLN A 44 6.47 -11.99 5.60
C GLN A 44 7.47 -13.13 5.83
N ARG A 45 7.22 -14.29 5.22
CA ARG A 45 8.12 -15.46 5.33
C ARG A 45 9.51 -15.19 4.74
N ALA A 46 9.60 -14.37 3.72
CA ALA A 46 10.86 -14.03 3.07
C ALA A 46 11.66 -12.94 3.82
N CYS A 47 11.06 -12.26 4.81
CA CYS A 47 11.72 -11.19 5.55
C CYS A 47 12.60 -11.74 6.68
N PRO A 48 13.94 -11.65 6.59
CA PRO A 48 14.83 -12.20 7.62
C PRO A 48 14.83 -11.37 8.91
N PHE A 49 14.26 -10.14 8.87
CA PHE A 49 14.26 -9.20 9.98
C PHE A 49 12.94 -9.19 10.76
N GLY A 50 11.95 -10.00 10.37
CA GLY A 50 10.63 -10.00 11.00
C GLY A 50 9.91 -8.64 10.89
N ALA A 51 10.22 -7.87 9.85
CA ALA A 51 9.69 -6.52 9.67
C ALA A 51 8.31 -6.49 8.98
N ILE A 52 7.73 -7.63 8.64
CA ILE A 52 6.46 -7.70 7.91
C ILE A 52 5.49 -8.58 8.67
N GLU A 53 4.28 -8.09 8.85
CA GLU A 53 3.14 -8.85 9.34
C GLU A 53 1.99 -8.86 8.33
N ILE A 54 1.12 -9.85 8.41
CA ILE A 54 -0.15 -9.86 7.68
C ILE A 54 -1.27 -9.64 8.71
N THR A 55 -2.10 -8.62 8.48
CA THR A 55 -3.25 -8.35 9.34
C THR A 55 -4.32 -9.44 9.20
N GLU A 56 -5.25 -9.50 10.16
CA GLU A 56 -6.38 -10.45 10.13
C GLU A 56 -7.20 -10.31 8.84
N GLU A 57 -7.30 -9.10 8.29
CA GLU A 57 -7.99 -8.81 7.03
C GLU A 57 -7.14 -9.12 5.78
N GLY A 58 -5.95 -9.71 5.95
CA GLY A 58 -5.09 -10.14 4.83
C GLY A 58 -4.39 -8.97 4.12
N LEU A 59 -3.80 -8.05 4.87
CA LEU A 59 -2.98 -6.96 4.36
C LEU A 59 -1.55 -7.03 4.92
N ALA A 60 -0.55 -6.90 4.06
CA ALA A 60 0.84 -6.81 4.49
C ALA A 60 1.14 -5.40 5.04
N VAL A 61 1.68 -5.33 6.24
CA VAL A 61 2.16 -4.13 6.91
C VAL A 61 3.65 -4.28 7.21
N ILE A 62 4.42 -3.22 7.01
CA ILE A 62 5.88 -3.22 7.16
C ILE A 62 6.28 -2.27 8.29
N SER A 63 6.96 -2.78 9.33
CA SER A 63 7.55 -1.96 10.38
C SER A 63 8.76 -1.21 9.84
N ARG A 64 8.75 0.12 9.95
CA ARG A 64 9.88 0.96 9.57
C ARG A 64 11.10 0.73 10.47
N GLU A 65 10.88 0.53 11.76
CA GLU A 65 11.94 0.32 12.77
C GLU A 65 12.73 -0.98 12.53
N LYS A 66 12.04 -2.04 12.06
CA LYS A 66 12.66 -3.35 11.79
C LYS A 66 13.15 -3.48 10.35
N CYS A 67 12.68 -2.64 9.44
CA CYS A 67 12.99 -2.75 8.01
C CYS A 67 14.37 -2.19 7.70
N THR A 68 15.24 -3.02 7.10
CA THR A 68 16.60 -2.63 6.69
C THR A 68 16.70 -2.23 5.22
N GLY A 69 15.59 -2.20 4.47
CA GLY A 69 15.58 -1.85 3.05
C GLY A 69 16.20 -2.90 2.12
N CYS A 70 16.34 -4.15 2.52
CA CYS A 70 17.03 -5.21 1.77
C CYS A 70 16.35 -5.65 0.46
N ARG A 71 15.12 -5.21 0.19
CA ARG A 71 14.31 -5.47 -1.03
C ARG A 71 13.90 -6.92 -1.28
N ILE A 72 14.15 -7.87 -0.40
CA ILE A 72 13.75 -9.29 -0.58
C ILE A 72 12.23 -9.39 -0.76
N CYS A 73 11.46 -8.66 0.05
CA CYS A 73 10.00 -8.63 -0.05
C CYS A 73 9.49 -8.06 -1.39
N VAL A 74 10.21 -7.11 -1.98
CA VAL A 74 9.88 -6.56 -3.31
C VAL A 74 10.04 -7.65 -4.37
N ALA A 75 11.16 -8.39 -4.34
CA ALA A 75 11.46 -9.44 -5.32
C ALA A 75 10.50 -10.63 -5.27
N VAL A 76 9.96 -10.97 -4.09
CA VAL A 76 9.03 -12.12 -3.95
C VAL A 76 7.56 -11.75 -4.17
N CYS A 77 7.22 -10.46 -4.32
CA CYS A 77 5.85 -10.03 -4.51
C CYS A 77 5.42 -10.21 -5.98
N PRO A 78 4.52 -11.14 -6.31
CA PRO A 78 4.14 -11.39 -7.71
C PRO A 78 3.25 -10.30 -8.32
N ARG A 79 2.87 -9.28 -7.53
CA ARG A 79 2.01 -8.17 -7.93
C ARG A 79 2.66 -6.80 -7.82
N ASP A 80 3.95 -6.74 -7.52
CA ASP A 80 4.72 -5.50 -7.37
C ASP A 80 4.07 -4.46 -6.44
N VAL A 81 3.38 -4.94 -5.38
CA VAL A 81 2.65 -4.07 -4.43
C VAL A 81 3.61 -3.34 -3.51
N ILE A 82 4.79 -3.93 -3.25
CA ILE A 82 5.77 -3.39 -2.30
C ILE A 82 6.74 -2.52 -3.06
N ARG A 83 6.83 -1.25 -2.65
CA ARG A 83 7.73 -0.26 -3.25
C ARG A 83 8.68 0.28 -2.19
N MET A 84 9.89 0.65 -2.61
CA MET A 84 10.83 1.37 -1.76
C MET A 84 10.46 2.85 -1.71
N THR A 85 10.54 3.43 -0.53
CA THR A 85 10.29 4.85 -0.27
C THR A 85 11.40 5.41 0.61
N PRO A 86 11.67 6.72 0.61
CA PRO A 86 12.58 7.34 1.58
C PRO A 86 12.11 7.06 3.02
N TYR A 87 13.08 6.91 3.92
CA TYR A 87 12.78 6.59 5.32
C TYR A 87 12.02 7.72 6.03
N GLU A 88 12.37 8.97 5.74
CA GLU A 88 11.78 10.16 6.35
C GLU A 88 10.34 10.41 5.92
N SER A 89 9.96 9.92 4.73
CA SER A 89 8.63 10.18 4.17
C SER A 89 7.56 9.35 4.87
N THR A 90 6.50 10.00 5.31
CA THR A 90 5.34 9.38 5.98
C THR A 90 4.10 9.34 5.11
N ILE A 91 4.00 10.22 4.11
CA ILE A 91 2.83 10.34 3.24
C ILE A 91 2.98 9.43 2.02
N HIS A 92 2.01 8.54 1.82
CA HIS A 92 2.05 7.57 0.75
C HIS A 92 0.70 7.41 0.06
N VAL A 93 0.74 7.10 -1.25
CA VAL A 93 -0.43 6.60 -1.98
C VAL A 93 -0.47 5.08 -1.81
N LEU A 94 -1.38 4.59 -0.97
CA LEU A 94 -1.49 3.17 -0.63
C LEU A 94 -2.37 2.39 -1.63
N CYS A 95 -2.08 2.54 -2.91
CA CYS A 95 -2.71 1.83 -4.02
C CYS A 95 -1.67 1.40 -5.05
N ASN A 96 -1.97 0.36 -5.81
CA ASN A 96 -1.13 -0.16 -6.89
C ASN A 96 -1.97 -0.59 -8.11
N SER A 97 -3.21 -0.08 -8.24
CA SER A 97 -4.07 -0.37 -9.38
C SER A 97 -3.86 0.66 -10.48
N HIS A 98 -3.66 0.18 -11.70
CA HIS A 98 -3.61 0.97 -12.93
C HIS A 98 -4.92 0.92 -13.72
N ASP A 99 -6.01 0.42 -13.10
CA ASP A 99 -7.31 0.37 -13.74
C ASP A 99 -8.01 1.74 -13.74
N LYS A 100 -8.84 1.96 -14.74
CA LYS A 100 -9.68 3.16 -14.81
C LYS A 100 -10.55 3.28 -13.56
N GLY A 101 -10.74 4.50 -13.04
CA GLY A 101 -11.47 4.75 -11.79
C GLY A 101 -12.86 4.15 -11.72
N ALA A 102 -13.58 4.04 -12.85
CA ALA A 102 -14.89 3.38 -12.93
C ALA A 102 -14.79 1.86 -12.65
N ALA A 103 -13.71 1.21 -13.04
CA ALA A 103 -13.45 -0.20 -12.71
C ALA A 103 -13.05 -0.35 -11.24
N VAL A 104 -12.12 0.49 -10.76
CA VAL A 104 -11.66 0.47 -9.36
C VAL A 104 -12.82 0.58 -8.39
N ARG A 105 -13.77 1.49 -8.61
CA ARG A 105 -14.96 1.69 -7.76
C ARG A 105 -15.86 0.46 -7.65
N LYS A 106 -15.81 -0.46 -8.62
CA LYS A 106 -16.62 -1.69 -8.59
C LYS A 106 -16.06 -2.74 -7.64
N TYR A 107 -14.74 -2.75 -7.41
CA TYR A 107 -14.09 -3.82 -6.66
C TYR A 107 -13.26 -3.36 -5.45
N CYS A 108 -13.04 -2.05 -5.28
CA CYS A 108 -12.25 -1.54 -4.16
C CYS A 108 -12.81 -0.19 -3.67
N GLN A 109 -13.14 -0.13 -2.38
CA GLN A 109 -13.73 1.08 -1.77
C GLN A 109 -12.71 2.20 -1.58
N ILE A 110 -11.42 1.85 -1.47
CA ILE A 110 -10.33 2.77 -1.11
C ILE A 110 -9.21 2.83 -2.15
N GLY A 111 -9.43 2.28 -3.36
CA GLY A 111 -8.45 2.32 -4.44
C GLY A 111 -8.32 3.71 -5.07
N CYS A 112 -7.13 4.03 -5.60
CA CYS A 112 -6.95 5.23 -6.41
C CYS A 112 -7.81 5.14 -7.67
N ILE A 113 -8.57 6.20 -7.97
CA ILE A 113 -9.45 6.28 -9.14
C ILE A 113 -8.90 7.17 -10.26
N GLY A 114 -7.64 7.61 -10.13
CA GLY A 114 -7.00 8.45 -11.14
C GLY A 114 -7.67 9.81 -11.35
N CYS A 115 -8.29 10.39 -10.31
CA CYS A 115 -9.11 11.61 -10.45
C CYS A 115 -8.31 12.91 -10.57
N HIS A 116 -6.99 12.86 -10.43
CA HIS A 116 -6.05 13.98 -10.47
C HIS A 116 -6.28 15.08 -9.41
N ILE A 117 -7.14 14.88 -8.39
CA ILE A 117 -7.37 15.89 -7.36
C ILE A 117 -6.11 16.18 -6.56
N CYS A 118 -5.33 15.16 -6.19
CA CYS A 118 -4.06 15.31 -5.49
C CYS A 118 -3.06 16.15 -6.29
N HIS A 119 -2.85 15.86 -7.57
CA HIS A 119 -1.99 16.62 -8.45
C HIS A 119 -2.49 18.07 -8.65
N LYS A 120 -3.81 18.28 -8.78
CA LYS A 120 -4.36 19.65 -8.88
C LYS A 120 -4.23 20.44 -7.59
N THR A 121 -4.21 19.76 -6.44
CA THR A 121 -4.04 20.40 -5.13
C THR A 121 -2.59 20.76 -4.87
N VAL A 122 -1.67 19.84 -5.14
CA VAL A 122 -0.23 20.01 -4.95
C VAL A 122 0.50 19.41 -6.16
N PRO A 123 0.65 20.18 -7.25
CA PRO A 123 1.21 19.68 -8.52
C PRO A 123 2.60 19.10 -8.41
N ASP A 124 3.44 19.68 -7.54
CA ASP A 124 4.84 19.28 -7.39
C ASP A 124 5.00 18.01 -6.55
N ALA A 125 4.07 17.76 -5.61
CA ALA A 125 4.13 16.60 -4.71
C ALA A 125 3.47 15.33 -5.28
N TYR A 126 2.65 15.44 -6.32
CA TYR A 126 1.95 14.28 -6.89
C TYR A 126 2.03 14.22 -8.41
N LYS A 127 2.31 13.03 -8.93
CA LYS A 127 2.12 12.67 -10.35
C LYS A 127 0.97 11.68 -10.46
N VAL A 128 0.25 11.71 -11.58
CA VAL A 128 -0.79 10.73 -11.89
C VAL A 128 -0.53 10.21 -13.30
N GLU A 129 -0.09 8.96 -13.37
CA GLU A 129 0.24 8.25 -14.59
C GLU A 129 -0.50 6.91 -14.61
N ASP A 130 -0.98 6.48 -15.77
CA ASP A 130 -1.70 5.21 -15.92
C ASP A 130 -2.78 4.99 -14.85
N PHE A 131 -3.59 6.02 -14.59
CA PHE A 131 -4.68 6.05 -13.62
C PHE A 131 -4.26 5.88 -12.14
N LEU A 132 -2.97 5.91 -11.82
CA LEU A 132 -2.44 5.80 -10.46
C LEU A 132 -1.70 7.07 -10.07
N ALA A 133 -2.05 7.61 -8.90
CA ALA A 133 -1.28 8.68 -8.27
C ALA A 133 -0.03 8.11 -7.58
N THR A 134 1.07 8.87 -7.65
CA THR A 134 2.32 8.59 -6.92
C THR A 134 2.81 9.87 -6.25
N VAL A 135 3.49 9.72 -5.11
CA VAL A 135 4.14 10.83 -4.40
C VAL A 135 5.51 11.09 -5.02
N VAL A 136 5.84 12.35 -5.23
CA VAL A 136 7.18 12.84 -5.58
C VAL A 136 7.87 13.16 -4.24
N TYR A 137 8.65 12.21 -3.74
CA TYR A 137 9.18 12.27 -2.37
C TYR A 137 10.16 13.42 -2.11
N GLU A 138 10.74 14.00 -3.13
CA GLU A 138 11.58 15.19 -3.02
C GLU A 138 10.78 16.46 -2.67
N GLN A 139 9.45 16.39 -2.80
CA GLN A 139 8.50 17.50 -2.60
C GLN A 139 7.39 17.12 -1.60
N ASP A 140 7.61 16.14 -0.73
CA ASP A 140 6.55 15.56 0.10
C ASP A 140 6.09 16.44 1.27
N ALA A 141 6.85 17.47 1.65
CA ALA A 141 6.49 18.41 2.72
C ALA A 141 5.09 19.06 2.51
N GLU A 142 4.67 19.26 1.27
CA GLU A 142 3.38 19.84 0.91
C GLU A 142 2.30 18.77 0.62
N ALA A 143 2.69 17.49 0.58
CA ALA A 143 1.82 16.39 0.19
C ALA A 143 0.60 16.20 1.11
N PHE A 144 0.64 16.74 2.32
CA PHE A 144 -0.40 16.62 3.34
C PHE A 144 -1.77 17.17 2.90
N GLU A 145 -1.80 18.28 2.16
CA GLU A 145 -3.06 18.90 1.74
C GLU A 145 -3.94 17.96 0.88
N ALA A 146 -3.33 17.06 0.12
CA ALA A 146 -4.04 16.15 -0.75
C ALA A 146 -4.71 14.98 0.02
N ILE A 147 -4.28 14.68 1.25
CA ILE A 147 -4.86 13.60 2.08
C ILE A 147 -6.34 13.86 2.31
N VAL A 148 -6.68 15.07 2.78
CA VAL A 148 -8.06 15.46 3.11
C VAL A 148 -8.95 15.49 1.87
N LYS A 149 -8.38 15.92 0.72
CA LYS A 149 -9.12 16.06 -0.54
C LYS A 149 -9.25 14.76 -1.32
N CYS A 150 -8.56 13.69 -0.92
CA CYS A 150 -8.63 12.39 -1.60
C CYS A 150 -9.99 11.73 -1.38
N PRO A 151 -10.82 11.55 -2.44
CA PRO A 151 -12.19 11.06 -2.28
C PRO A 151 -12.28 9.59 -1.86
N THR A 152 -11.24 8.81 -2.14
CA THR A 152 -11.16 7.39 -1.77
C THR A 152 -10.25 7.14 -0.57
N LYS A 153 -9.65 8.20 -0.01
CA LYS A 153 -8.74 8.12 1.14
C LYS A 153 -7.58 7.12 0.92
N CYS A 154 -7.14 6.99 -0.33
CA CYS A 154 -5.99 6.12 -0.66
C CYS A 154 -4.63 6.77 -0.36
N ILE A 155 -4.61 8.08 -0.07
CA ILE A 155 -3.43 8.81 0.40
C ILE A 155 -3.50 8.82 1.93
N ARG A 156 -2.43 8.38 2.58
CA ARG A 156 -2.36 8.31 4.04
C ARG A 156 -1.04 8.85 4.54
N ASP A 157 -1.11 9.49 5.69
CA ASP A 157 0.06 9.74 6.53
C ASP A 157 0.21 8.56 7.50
N LEU A 158 1.32 7.86 7.42
CA LEU A 158 1.62 6.71 8.28
C LEU A 158 2.25 7.13 9.60
N SER A 159 2.52 8.43 9.82
CA SER A 159 2.88 8.97 11.15
C SER A 159 1.73 8.83 12.15
N GLU A 160 0.48 8.83 11.67
CA GLU A 160 -0.73 8.63 12.50
C GLU A 160 -0.98 7.16 12.87
N GLY A 161 -0.18 6.23 12.33
CA GLY A 161 -0.27 4.80 12.59
C GLY A 161 -0.51 3.96 11.34
N TYR A 162 -0.44 2.65 11.54
CA TYR A 162 -0.67 1.65 10.49
C TYR A 162 -2.17 1.39 10.30
N PRO A 163 -2.56 0.74 9.18
CA PRO A 163 -3.93 0.27 8.99
C PRO A 163 -4.43 -0.55 10.18
N GLU A 164 -5.74 -0.50 10.43
CA GLU A 164 -6.41 -1.31 11.46
C GLU A 164 -5.99 -2.78 11.34
N GLY A 165 -5.86 -3.46 12.49
CA GLY A 165 -5.44 -4.87 12.58
C GLY A 165 -3.92 -5.08 12.55
N SER A 166 -3.11 -4.03 12.47
CA SER A 166 -1.65 -4.13 12.63
C SER A 166 -1.25 -4.15 14.10
N THR A 167 -0.31 -5.00 14.46
CA THR A 167 0.33 -5.02 15.79
C THR A 167 1.48 -4.03 15.89
N PHE A 168 1.95 -3.49 14.77
CA PHE A 168 3.02 -2.50 14.76
C PHE A 168 2.51 -1.15 15.28
N LEU A 169 3.31 -0.53 16.15
CA LEU A 169 2.99 0.79 16.70
C LEU A 169 3.13 1.89 15.63
N PRO A 170 2.38 3.00 15.78
CA PRO A 170 2.58 4.18 14.94
C PRO A 170 3.99 4.72 15.10
N ILE A 171 4.47 5.40 14.06
CA ILE A 171 5.76 6.07 14.08
C ILE A 171 5.67 7.21 15.12
N LYS A 172 6.46 7.12 16.18
CA LYS A 172 6.69 8.26 17.06
C LYS A 172 7.73 9.13 16.38
N ASN A 173 7.38 10.33 16.01
CA ASN A 173 8.36 11.36 15.70
C ASN A 173 9.00 11.74 17.04
N ASP A 174 10.14 11.16 17.36
CA ASP A 174 10.93 11.60 18.49
C ASP A 174 11.47 13.00 18.15
N GLU A 175 10.83 14.04 18.72
CA GLU A 175 11.33 15.42 18.71
C GLU A 175 12.63 15.58 19.55
N SER A 176 13.29 14.48 19.93
CA SER A 176 14.38 14.48 20.92
C SER A 176 15.79 14.46 20.32
N ASP A 177 15.97 14.45 18.99
CA ASP A 177 17.31 14.48 18.37
C ASP A 177 17.71 15.85 17.79
N ALA A 178 17.14 16.94 18.30
CA ALA A 178 17.57 18.31 18.04
C ALA A 178 18.19 18.93 19.30
N ALA A 179 19.42 18.49 19.67
CA ALA A 179 20.27 19.16 20.63
C ALA A 179 21.75 19.02 20.26
#